data_fcf0fe3062a1a7364e5238a0f09ba028
#
_entry.id   fcf0fe3062a1a7364e5238a0f09ba028
#
_cell.length_a   1.000
_cell.length_b   1.000
_cell.length_c   1.000
_cell.angle_alpha   90.00
_cell.angle_beta   90.00
_cell.angle_gamma   90.00
#
_symmetry.space_group_name_H-M   'P 1'
#
loop_
_entity.id
_entity.type
_entity.pdbx_description
1 polymer ?
#
loop_
_entity_poly.entity_id
_entity_poly.type
_entity_poly.pdbx_seq_one_letter_code
_entity_poly.pdbx_strand_id
1 'polypeptide(L)'
;DWDIQNANSIHFFGDSLTAGYGTLPQHGWIYQISRRCPAIQYYNHGLCGAGLEDIFDSLSLFLSSPHENTLFFMMGGTNDILSGIRVTHLEKMMLSEINKLNKKIPLCIGIPPLMTPLSITTGWQTHFAFTKNNKDLKNYGSFLKANCIDLDILFIDFSTAFPLDNAWYSDGIHPNEKGYSKFADIAAPYMSI
;
A
#
# COMPACT_ATOMS: atom_id res chain seq x y z
N ASP A 1 18.57 4.89 -3.75
CA ASP A 1 18.03 5.83 -2.76
C ASP A 1 16.76 6.50 -3.27
N TRP A 2 15.77 6.67 -2.39
CA TRP A 2 14.55 7.40 -2.68
C TRP A 2 14.85 8.90 -2.68
N ASP A 3 14.89 9.52 -3.86
CA ASP A 3 15.20 10.95 -4.00
C ASP A 3 14.00 11.69 -4.62
N ILE A 4 13.14 12.17 -3.74
CA ILE A 4 11.93 12.92 -4.14
C ILE A 4 12.27 14.25 -4.82
N GLN A 5 13.43 14.86 -4.52
CA GLN A 5 13.79 16.18 -5.05
C GLN A 5 14.10 16.14 -6.55
N ASN A 6 14.57 15.01 -7.04
CA ASN A 6 14.88 14.81 -8.45
C ASN A 6 13.76 14.10 -9.22
N ALA A 7 12.65 13.75 -8.56
CA ALA A 7 11.54 13.08 -9.21
C ALA A 7 10.64 14.06 -9.97
N ASN A 8 10.24 13.65 -11.18
CA ASN A 8 9.19 14.32 -11.95
C ASN A 8 7.83 13.66 -11.72
N SER A 9 7.82 12.39 -11.38
CA SER A 9 6.61 11.61 -11.18
C SER A 9 6.78 10.54 -10.12
N ILE A 10 5.66 10.17 -9.50
CA ILE A 10 5.55 9.03 -8.60
C ILE A 10 4.42 8.15 -9.11
N HIS A 11 4.69 6.86 -9.27
CA HIS A 11 3.71 5.87 -9.67
C HIS A 11 3.40 4.92 -8.51
N PHE A 12 2.11 4.73 -8.23
CA PHE A 12 1.61 3.95 -7.11
C PHE A 12 0.95 2.67 -7.62
N PHE A 13 1.48 1.53 -7.21
CA PHE A 13 0.96 0.20 -7.57
C PHE A 13 0.42 -0.47 -6.31
N GLY A 14 -0.82 -0.92 -6.38
CA GLY A 14 -1.50 -1.53 -5.24
C GLY A 14 -2.91 -1.98 -5.57
N ASP A 15 -3.67 -2.23 -4.53
CA ASP A 15 -5.05 -2.67 -4.59
C ASP A 15 -6.03 -1.51 -4.33
N SER A 16 -7.21 -1.83 -3.78
CA SER A 16 -8.24 -0.85 -3.45
C SER A 16 -7.80 0.19 -2.40
N LEU A 17 -6.88 -0.16 -1.50
CA LEU A 17 -6.33 0.77 -0.52
C LEU A 17 -5.48 1.85 -1.18
N THR A 18 -4.77 1.51 -2.23
CA THR A 18 -4.02 2.46 -3.08
C THR A 18 -4.98 3.26 -3.96
N ALA A 19 -5.95 2.59 -4.57
CA ALA A 19 -6.94 3.23 -5.44
C ALA A 19 -7.81 4.27 -4.71
N GLY A 20 -8.01 4.14 -3.40
CA GLY A 20 -8.86 5.03 -2.63
C GLY A 20 -10.32 4.59 -2.57
N TYR A 21 -10.56 3.28 -2.68
CA TYR A 21 -11.92 2.71 -2.64
C TYR A 21 -12.68 3.10 -1.38
N GLY A 22 -13.98 3.37 -1.53
CA GLY A 22 -14.90 3.68 -0.43
C GLY A 22 -15.14 5.17 -0.21
N THR A 23 -14.50 6.04 -1.01
CA THR A 23 -14.69 7.49 -0.98
C THR A 23 -14.77 8.06 -2.39
N LEU A 24 -15.11 9.34 -2.49
CA LEU A 24 -15.03 10.07 -3.77
C LEU A 24 -13.56 10.21 -4.20
N PRO A 25 -13.28 10.29 -5.52
CA PRO A 25 -11.90 10.37 -6.02
C PRO A 25 -11.05 11.48 -5.39
N GLN A 26 -11.62 12.66 -5.15
CA GLN A 26 -10.91 13.78 -4.53
C GLN A 26 -10.56 13.57 -3.05
N HIS A 27 -11.13 12.57 -2.40
CA HIS A 27 -10.85 12.21 -1.01
C HIS A 27 -9.81 11.08 -0.88
N GLY A 28 -9.39 10.46 -1.99
CA GLY A 28 -8.31 9.49 -1.99
C GLY A 28 -6.99 10.12 -1.53
N TRP A 29 -6.18 9.33 -0.85
CA TRP A 29 -4.94 9.85 -0.24
C TRP A 29 -3.90 10.32 -1.25
N ILE A 30 -3.77 9.63 -2.39
CA ILE A 30 -2.83 10.03 -3.45
C ILE A 30 -3.25 11.35 -4.08
N TYR A 31 -4.53 11.52 -4.36
CA TYR A 31 -5.07 12.80 -4.85
C TYR A 31 -4.76 13.93 -3.87
N GLN A 32 -4.98 13.73 -2.58
CA GLN A 32 -4.71 14.73 -1.55
C GLN A 32 -3.23 15.13 -1.51
N ILE A 33 -2.31 14.15 -1.62
CA ILE A 33 -0.87 14.42 -1.69
C ILE A 33 -0.54 15.23 -2.95
N SER A 34 -1.11 14.88 -4.10
CA SER A 34 -0.88 15.57 -5.37
C SER A 34 -1.25 17.06 -5.30
N ARG A 35 -2.26 17.39 -4.51
CA ARG A 35 -2.67 18.79 -4.28
C ARG A 35 -1.70 19.56 -3.39
N ARG A 36 -0.94 18.86 -2.56
CA ARG A 36 0.07 19.47 -1.66
C ARG A 36 1.38 19.78 -2.39
N CYS A 37 1.70 19.02 -3.43
CA CYS A 37 2.94 19.19 -4.21
C CYS A 37 2.65 19.13 -5.72
N PRO A 38 2.15 20.20 -6.32
CA PRO A 38 1.77 20.21 -7.75
C PRO A 38 2.97 20.16 -8.71
N ALA A 39 4.20 20.30 -8.21
CA ALA A 39 5.41 20.18 -9.02
C ALA A 39 5.72 18.74 -9.44
N ILE A 40 5.18 17.76 -8.75
CA ILE A 40 5.35 16.34 -9.04
C ILE A 40 4.04 15.81 -9.63
N GLN A 41 4.14 14.94 -10.65
CA GLN A 41 3.00 14.22 -11.19
C GLN A 41 2.79 12.91 -10.42
N TYR A 42 1.54 12.64 -10.02
CA TYR A 42 1.17 11.46 -9.24
C TYR A 42 0.24 10.60 -10.09
N TYR A 43 0.62 9.31 -10.26
CA TYR A 43 -0.15 8.35 -11.05
C TYR A 43 -0.59 7.19 -10.17
N ASN A 44 -1.90 7.03 -10.05
CA ASN A 44 -2.50 5.98 -9.24
C ASN A 44 -2.88 4.79 -10.13
N HIS A 45 -2.14 3.69 -9.99
CA HIS A 45 -2.39 2.42 -10.65
C HIS A 45 -3.04 1.39 -9.73
N GLY A 46 -3.73 1.83 -8.68
CA GLY A 46 -4.45 0.95 -7.77
C GLY A 46 -5.54 0.17 -8.51
N LEU A 47 -5.61 -1.13 -8.25
CA LEU A 47 -6.55 -2.07 -8.85
C LEU A 47 -7.41 -2.70 -7.77
N CYS A 48 -8.69 -2.33 -7.68
CA CYS A 48 -9.60 -2.90 -6.69
C CYS A 48 -9.68 -4.43 -6.83
N GLY A 49 -9.50 -5.14 -5.70
CA GLY A 49 -9.51 -6.59 -5.66
C GLY A 49 -8.19 -7.27 -6.04
N ALA A 50 -7.16 -6.52 -6.41
CA ALA A 50 -5.90 -7.09 -6.86
C ALA A 50 -5.17 -7.87 -5.76
N GLY A 51 -4.70 -9.06 -6.11
CA GLY A 51 -3.67 -9.79 -5.37
C GLY A 51 -2.27 -9.34 -5.76
N LEU A 52 -1.24 -9.88 -5.09
CA LEU A 52 0.14 -9.51 -5.36
C LEU A 52 0.56 -9.75 -6.81
N GLU A 53 0.14 -10.86 -7.42
CA GLU A 53 0.47 -11.17 -8.81
C GLU A 53 -0.02 -10.08 -9.77
N ASP A 54 -1.25 -9.62 -9.60
CA ASP A 54 -1.82 -8.55 -10.42
C ASP A 54 -1.04 -7.24 -10.26
N ILE A 55 -0.64 -6.94 -9.03
CA ILE A 55 0.14 -5.74 -8.71
C ILE A 55 1.53 -5.82 -9.36
N PHE A 56 2.19 -6.97 -9.25
CA PHE A 56 3.51 -7.20 -9.87
C PHE A 56 3.44 -7.12 -11.39
N ASP A 57 2.41 -7.69 -12.01
CA ASP A 57 2.21 -7.65 -13.46
C ASP A 57 1.99 -6.21 -13.94
N SER A 58 1.20 -5.42 -13.21
CA SER A 58 0.96 -4.01 -13.50
C SER A 58 2.26 -3.20 -13.46
N LEU A 59 3.07 -3.39 -12.43
CA LEU A 59 4.37 -2.73 -12.31
C LEU A 59 5.33 -3.17 -13.41
N SER A 60 5.41 -4.47 -13.68
CA SER A 60 6.29 -5.03 -14.71
C SER A 60 5.95 -4.50 -16.10
N LEU A 61 4.66 -4.40 -16.42
CA LEU A 61 4.20 -3.83 -17.69
C LEU A 61 4.62 -2.37 -17.83
N PHE A 62 4.51 -1.58 -16.76
CA PHE A 62 4.94 -0.18 -16.76
C PHE A 62 6.46 -0.06 -16.94
N LEU A 63 7.26 -0.90 -16.29
CA LEU A 63 8.71 -0.90 -16.37
C LEU A 63 9.25 -1.26 -17.75
N SER A 64 8.43 -1.82 -18.65
CA SER A 64 8.81 -2.07 -20.03
C SER A 64 8.92 -0.80 -20.87
N SER A 65 8.42 0.33 -20.37
CA SER A 65 8.47 1.66 -21.01
C SER A 65 9.54 2.55 -20.33
N PRO A 66 10.03 3.61 -21.00
CA PRO A 66 10.95 4.57 -20.37
C PRO A 66 10.31 5.22 -19.12
N HIS A 67 11.09 5.33 -18.03
CA HIS A 67 10.61 5.82 -16.75
C HIS A 67 11.67 6.61 -15.96
N GLU A 68 12.41 7.49 -16.65
CA GLU A 68 13.41 8.33 -16.01
C GLU A 68 12.80 9.28 -14.98
N ASN A 69 13.54 9.57 -13.91
CA ASN A 69 13.13 10.47 -12.82
C ASN A 69 11.78 10.09 -12.19
N THR A 70 11.51 8.79 -12.10
CA THR A 70 10.26 8.23 -11.58
C THR A 70 10.52 7.47 -10.29
N LEU A 71 9.70 7.72 -9.29
CA LEU A 71 9.67 6.95 -8.04
C LEU A 71 8.51 5.96 -8.07
N PHE A 72 8.70 4.81 -7.44
CA PHE A 72 7.72 3.71 -7.44
C PHE A 72 7.31 3.36 -6.03
N PHE A 73 6.00 3.35 -5.80
CA PHE A 73 5.40 2.84 -4.57
C PHE A 73 4.66 1.54 -4.87
N MET A 74 4.79 0.56 -3.99
CA MET A 74 4.09 -0.73 -4.11
C MET A 74 3.55 -1.17 -2.75
N MET A 75 2.27 -1.53 -2.69
CA MET A 75 1.61 -2.06 -1.50
C MET A 75 0.58 -3.10 -1.90
N GLY A 76 0.58 -4.25 -1.22
CA GLY A 76 -0.39 -5.30 -1.46
C GLY A 76 -0.30 -6.42 -0.42
N GLY A 77 -1.14 -7.42 -0.57
CA GLY A 77 -1.22 -8.60 0.29
C GLY A 77 -2.54 -8.76 1.04
N THR A 78 -3.28 -7.69 1.25
CA THR A 78 -4.57 -7.74 1.99
C THR A 78 -5.58 -8.66 1.32
N ASN A 79 -5.78 -8.53 0.01
CA ASN A 79 -6.72 -9.38 -0.73
C ASN A 79 -6.30 -10.85 -0.76
N ASP A 80 -5.01 -11.12 -0.84
CA ASP A 80 -4.48 -12.48 -0.78
C ASP A 80 -4.78 -13.12 0.58
N ILE A 81 -4.57 -12.38 1.67
CA ILE A 81 -4.88 -12.85 3.03
C ILE A 81 -6.38 -13.09 3.19
N LEU A 82 -7.22 -12.16 2.72
CA LEU A 82 -8.67 -12.31 2.73
C LEU A 82 -9.15 -13.52 1.91
N SER A 83 -8.42 -13.87 0.86
CA SER A 83 -8.68 -15.04 0.02
C SER A 83 -8.14 -16.35 0.59
N GLY A 84 -7.47 -16.32 1.75
CA GLY A 84 -6.97 -17.51 2.42
C GLY A 84 -5.58 -17.96 1.97
N ILE A 85 -4.86 -17.15 1.22
CA ILE A 85 -3.46 -17.47 0.86
C ILE A 85 -2.60 -17.43 2.12
N ARG A 86 -1.71 -18.41 2.26
CA ARG A 86 -0.83 -18.51 3.42
C ARG A 86 0.13 -17.30 3.48
N VAL A 87 0.26 -16.72 4.66
CA VAL A 87 1.13 -15.54 4.87
C VAL A 87 2.59 -15.84 4.52
N THR A 88 3.10 -17.03 4.82
CA THR A 88 4.47 -17.41 4.47
C THR A 88 4.72 -17.46 2.97
N HIS A 89 3.69 -17.78 2.18
CA HIS A 89 3.77 -17.74 0.73
C HIS A 89 3.83 -16.29 0.22
N LEU A 90 3.01 -15.41 0.79
CA LEU A 90 3.01 -13.97 0.44
C LEU A 90 4.32 -13.30 0.82
N GLU A 91 4.90 -13.66 1.95
CA GLU A 91 6.21 -13.19 2.40
C GLU A 91 7.29 -13.53 1.37
N LYS A 92 7.30 -14.77 0.88
CA LYS A 92 8.25 -15.22 -0.16
C LYS A 92 8.03 -14.48 -1.48
N MET A 93 6.79 -14.30 -1.90
CA MET A 93 6.46 -13.58 -3.13
C MET A 93 6.95 -12.13 -3.07
N MET A 94 6.66 -11.43 -1.97
CA MET A 94 7.08 -10.05 -1.79
C MET A 94 8.59 -9.91 -1.72
N LEU A 95 9.27 -10.76 -0.96
CA LEU A 95 10.73 -10.70 -0.85
C LEU A 95 11.41 -10.97 -2.21
N SER A 96 10.89 -11.91 -2.98
CA SER A 96 11.37 -12.19 -4.34
C SER A 96 11.23 -10.95 -5.25
N GLU A 97 10.08 -10.31 -5.23
CA GLU A 97 9.83 -9.10 -6.04
C GLU A 97 10.69 -7.91 -5.56
N ILE A 98 10.79 -7.70 -4.26
CA ILE A 98 11.65 -6.66 -3.67
C ILE A 98 13.11 -6.86 -4.10
N ASN A 99 13.63 -8.08 -4.00
CA ASN A 99 15.01 -8.40 -4.41
C ASN A 99 15.23 -8.18 -5.91
N LYS A 100 14.22 -8.48 -6.73
CA LYS A 100 14.27 -8.24 -8.18
C LYS A 100 14.33 -6.76 -8.52
N LEU A 101 13.60 -5.92 -7.78
CA LEU A 101 13.48 -4.47 -8.03
C LEU A 101 14.54 -3.65 -7.32
N ASN A 102 15.06 -4.12 -6.19
CA ASN A 102 16.01 -3.40 -5.37
C ASN A 102 17.24 -2.98 -6.18
N LYS A 103 17.67 -1.74 -6.04
CA LYS A 103 18.78 -1.11 -6.76
C LYS A 103 18.60 -0.96 -8.28
N LYS A 104 17.47 -1.41 -8.83
CA LYS A 104 17.13 -1.19 -10.25
C LYS A 104 16.23 0.01 -10.44
N ILE A 105 15.35 0.26 -9.48
CA ILE A 105 14.43 1.39 -9.46
C ILE A 105 14.38 2.00 -8.06
N PRO A 106 14.11 3.31 -7.93
CA PRO A 106 13.76 3.92 -6.65
C PRO A 106 12.43 3.33 -6.16
N LEU A 107 12.45 2.60 -5.04
CA LEU A 107 11.32 1.82 -4.55
C LEU A 107 10.93 2.24 -3.13
N CYS A 108 9.64 2.40 -2.89
CA CYS A 108 9.04 2.55 -1.58
C CYS A 108 7.97 1.46 -1.37
N ILE A 109 8.07 0.71 -0.29
CA ILE A 109 7.10 -0.33 0.05
C ILE A 109 6.09 0.22 1.05
N GLY A 110 4.80 0.08 0.74
CA GLY A 110 3.72 0.30 1.70
C GLY A 110 3.47 -0.97 2.51
N ILE A 111 3.36 -0.82 3.83
CA ILE A 111 2.92 -1.89 4.72
C ILE A 111 1.44 -1.64 5.01
N PRO A 112 0.53 -2.54 4.57
CA PRO A 112 -0.90 -2.29 4.65
C PRO A 112 -1.42 -2.18 6.08
N PRO A 113 -2.46 -1.38 6.32
CA PRO A 113 -3.08 -1.24 7.63
C PRO A 113 -3.76 -2.55 8.07
N LEU A 114 -3.97 -2.69 9.36
CA LEU A 114 -4.76 -3.76 9.93
C LEU A 114 -6.26 -3.50 9.70
N MET A 115 -7.09 -4.51 9.91
CA MET A 115 -8.54 -4.42 9.78
C MET A 115 -9.20 -4.23 11.14
N THR A 116 -10.43 -3.69 11.17
CA THR A 116 -11.22 -3.52 12.39
C THR A 116 -12.39 -4.50 12.42
N PRO A 117 -13.01 -4.73 13.60
CA PRO A 117 -14.20 -5.58 13.73
C PRO A 117 -15.39 -5.14 12.87
N LEU A 118 -15.41 -3.90 12.39
CA LEU A 118 -16.40 -3.42 11.44
C LEU A 118 -16.45 -4.28 10.16
N SER A 119 -15.34 -4.93 9.80
CA SER A 119 -15.27 -5.86 8.66
C SER A 119 -16.14 -7.09 8.83
N ILE A 120 -16.47 -7.46 10.08
CA ILE A 120 -17.38 -8.56 10.39
C ILE A 120 -18.83 -8.12 10.16
N THR A 121 -19.23 -6.98 10.73
CA THR A 121 -20.60 -6.46 10.61
C THR A 121 -20.95 -6.03 9.20
N THR A 122 -19.97 -5.61 8.40
CA THR A 122 -20.17 -5.25 6.99
C THR A 122 -20.11 -6.47 6.04
N GLY A 123 -19.88 -7.66 6.58
CA GLY A 123 -19.95 -8.91 5.82
C GLY A 123 -18.71 -9.28 5.02
N TRP A 124 -17.59 -8.60 5.23
CA TRP A 124 -16.33 -8.93 4.55
C TRP A 124 -15.72 -10.23 5.05
N GLN A 125 -15.88 -10.52 6.34
CA GLN A 125 -15.32 -11.75 6.92
C GLN A 125 -16.07 -12.17 8.18
N THR A 126 -15.91 -13.45 8.55
CA THR A 126 -16.42 -13.97 9.82
C THR A 126 -15.54 -13.51 10.98
N HIS A 127 -16.03 -13.66 12.21
CA HIS A 127 -15.23 -13.37 13.41
C HIS A 127 -13.95 -14.21 13.46
N PHE A 128 -14.04 -15.49 13.13
CA PHE A 128 -12.88 -16.37 13.08
C PHE A 128 -11.86 -15.94 12.03
N ALA A 129 -12.31 -15.62 10.81
CA ALA A 129 -11.46 -15.15 9.73
C ALA A 129 -10.80 -13.81 10.08
N PHE A 130 -11.56 -12.88 10.69
CA PHE A 130 -11.01 -11.60 11.14
C PHE A 130 -9.83 -11.77 12.09
N THR A 131 -9.95 -12.61 13.10
CA THR A 131 -8.89 -12.86 14.09
C THR A 131 -7.65 -13.43 13.42
N LYS A 132 -7.83 -14.44 12.57
CA LYS A 132 -6.75 -15.07 11.81
C LYS A 132 -6.09 -14.10 10.84
N ASN A 133 -6.87 -13.39 10.05
CA ASN A 133 -6.39 -12.52 8.99
C ASN A 133 -5.64 -11.30 9.56
N ASN A 134 -6.10 -10.74 10.66
CA ASN A 134 -5.37 -9.65 11.33
C ASN A 134 -4.03 -10.10 11.91
N LYS A 135 -3.98 -11.31 12.46
CA LYS A 135 -2.72 -11.91 12.90
C LYS A 135 -1.77 -12.09 11.72
N ASP A 136 -2.26 -12.60 10.60
CA ASP A 136 -1.47 -12.80 9.38
C ASP A 136 -0.98 -11.46 8.81
N LEU A 137 -1.84 -10.44 8.75
CA LEU A 137 -1.46 -9.07 8.32
C LEU A 137 -0.36 -8.49 9.21
N LYS A 138 -0.47 -8.67 10.51
CA LYS A 138 0.53 -8.18 11.46
C LYS A 138 1.87 -8.85 11.26
N ASN A 139 1.87 -10.17 11.08
CA ASN A 139 3.10 -10.94 10.81
C ASN A 139 3.71 -10.55 9.46
N TYR A 140 2.89 -10.41 8.44
CA TYR A 140 3.29 -9.96 7.10
C TYR A 140 3.92 -8.56 7.15
N GLY A 141 3.30 -7.62 7.86
CA GLY A 141 3.84 -6.26 8.03
C GLY A 141 5.18 -6.25 8.75
N SER A 142 5.33 -7.03 9.81
CA SER A 142 6.60 -7.17 10.55
C SER A 142 7.71 -7.75 9.68
N PHE A 143 7.38 -8.74 8.86
CA PHE A 143 8.31 -9.33 7.89
C PHE A 143 8.77 -8.30 6.85
N LEU A 144 7.84 -7.56 6.25
CA LEU A 144 8.18 -6.52 5.26
C LEU A 144 9.06 -5.43 5.87
N LYS A 145 8.73 -4.97 7.06
CA LYS A 145 9.48 -3.94 7.75
C LYS A 145 10.92 -4.38 8.01
N ALA A 146 11.12 -5.58 8.54
CA ALA A 146 12.45 -6.13 8.81
C ALA A 146 13.29 -6.21 7.52
N ASN A 147 12.71 -6.71 6.44
CA ASN A 147 13.42 -6.85 5.16
C ASN A 147 13.72 -5.49 4.51
N CYS A 148 12.81 -4.52 4.59
CA CYS A 148 13.08 -3.17 4.09
C CYS A 148 14.23 -2.50 4.85
N ILE A 149 14.31 -2.68 6.17
CA ILE A 149 15.42 -2.18 6.98
C ILE A 149 16.73 -2.84 6.56
N ASP A 150 16.75 -4.16 6.45
CA ASP A 150 17.97 -4.91 6.08
C ASP A 150 18.47 -4.57 4.68
N LEU A 151 17.57 -4.29 3.74
CA LEU A 151 17.89 -3.96 2.35
C LEU A 151 18.02 -2.46 2.09
N ASP A 152 17.87 -1.63 3.10
CA ASP A 152 17.89 -0.16 2.99
C ASP A 152 16.87 0.35 1.94
N ILE A 153 15.65 -0.16 2.02
CA ILE A 153 14.52 0.24 1.18
C ILE A 153 13.56 1.12 1.97
N LEU A 154 13.17 2.24 1.38
CA LEU A 154 12.16 3.12 1.98
C LEU A 154 10.83 2.38 2.12
N PHE A 155 10.17 2.57 3.25
CA PHE A 155 8.84 2.00 3.48
C PHE A 155 7.95 2.98 4.26
N ILE A 156 6.65 2.83 4.07
CA ILE A 156 5.63 3.55 4.83
C ILE A 156 4.81 2.51 5.59
N ASP A 157 4.91 2.53 6.92
CA ASP A 157 4.24 1.56 7.78
C ASP A 157 2.84 2.07 8.18
N PHE A 158 1.85 1.83 7.32
CA PHE A 158 0.46 2.13 7.66
C PHE A 158 -0.07 1.23 8.78
N SER A 159 0.51 0.05 8.98
CA SER A 159 0.03 -0.90 10.00
C SER A 159 0.17 -0.38 11.42
N THR A 160 1.21 0.40 11.71
CA THR A 160 1.44 0.99 13.02
C THR A 160 1.01 2.45 13.12
N ALA A 161 1.09 3.20 12.01
CA ALA A 161 0.79 4.63 12.00
C ALA A 161 -0.69 4.95 11.82
N PHE A 162 -1.45 4.07 11.16
CA PHE A 162 -2.88 4.27 10.93
C PHE A 162 -3.71 3.82 12.16
N PRO A 163 -4.67 4.65 12.63
CA PRO A 163 -5.45 4.31 13.82
C PRO A 163 -6.31 3.06 13.61
N LEU A 164 -6.17 2.09 14.49
CA LEU A 164 -6.97 0.86 14.51
C LEU A 164 -8.28 1.07 15.28
N ASP A 165 -9.18 1.86 14.69
CA ASP A 165 -10.46 2.24 15.26
C ASP A 165 -11.51 2.33 14.13
N ASN A 166 -12.72 1.81 14.38
CA ASN A 166 -13.83 1.81 13.41
C ASN A 166 -14.14 3.21 12.86
N ALA A 167 -13.91 4.27 13.64
CA ALA A 167 -14.18 5.65 13.22
C ALA A 167 -13.37 6.10 11.99
N TRP A 168 -12.29 5.40 11.65
CA TRP A 168 -11.41 5.72 10.53
C TRP A 168 -11.66 4.85 9.30
N TYR A 169 -12.61 3.92 9.38
CA TYR A 169 -12.91 2.95 8.32
C TYR A 169 -14.34 3.10 7.82
N SER A 170 -14.54 2.76 6.55
CA SER A 170 -15.89 2.65 5.96
C SER A 170 -16.52 1.28 6.21
N ASP A 171 -15.71 0.21 6.14
CA ASP A 171 -16.16 -1.18 6.22
C ASP A 171 -15.27 -2.08 7.09
N GLY A 172 -14.28 -1.50 7.75
CA GLY A 172 -13.30 -2.23 8.57
C GLY A 172 -12.07 -2.70 7.81
N ILE A 173 -12.07 -2.59 6.48
CA ILE A 173 -10.93 -2.89 5.61
C ILE A 173 -10.42 -1.61 4.95
N HIS A 174 -11.34 -0.82 4.39
CA HIS A 174 -11.04 0.41 3.68
C HIS A 174 -11.22 1.63 4.57
N PRO A 175 -10.27 2.57 4.56
CA PRO A 175 -10.46 3.85 5.22
C PRO A 175 -11.70 4.59 4.70
N ASN A 176 -12.34 5.36 5.56
CA ASN A 176 -13.32 6.36 5.15
C ASN A 176 -12.60 7.65 4.72
N GLU A 177 -13.35 8.72 4.43
CA GLU A 177 -12.79 10.01 4.02
C GLU A 177 -11.76 10.54 5.04
N LYS A 178 -12.10 10.50 6.33
CA LYS A 178 -11.20 10.87 7.43
C LYS A 178 -9.96 9.98 7.47
N GLY A 179 -10.14 8.68 7.23
CA GLY A 179 -9.05 7.70 7.17
C GLY A 179 -8.09 7.96 6.03
N TYR A 180 -8.58 8.27 4.83
CA TYR A 180 -7.69 8.60 3.70
C TYR A 180 -6.98 9.93 3.88
N SER A 181 -7.57 10.89 4.57
CA SER A 181 -6.84 12.12 4.97
C SER A 181 -5.69 11.79 5.90
N LYS A 182 -5.88 10.84 6.81
CA LYS A 182 -4.80 10.35 7.69
C LYS A 182 -3.73 9.58 6.90
N PHE A 183 -4.12 8.76 5.92
CA PHE A 183 -3.17 8.13 5.00
C PHE A 183 -2.29 9.17 4.31
N ALA A 184 -2.89 10.23 3.79
CA ALA A 184 -2.16 11.32 3.15
C ALA A 184 -1.17 11.98 4.12
N ASP A 185 -1.58 12.23 5.36
CA ASP A 185 -0.70 12.80 6.39
C ASP A 185 0.48 11.89 6.74
N ILE A 186 0.25 10.58 6.79
CA ILE A 186 1.31 9.58 7.06
C ILE A 186 2.29 9.52 5.88
N ALA A 187 1.80 9.52 4.65
CA ALA A 187 2.61 9.33 3.45
C ALA A 187 3.31 10.62 2.97
N ALA A 188 2.73 11.79 3.18
CA ALA A 188 3.23 13.06 2.65
C ALA A 188 4.71 13.34 2.97
N PRO A 189 5.25 13.07 4.17
CA PRO A 189 6.67 13.28 4.47
C PRO A 189 7.63 12.50 3.57
N TYR A 190 7.17 11.43 2.96
CA TYR A 190 7.97 10.57 2.08
C TYR A 190 7.78 10.90 0.59
N MET A 191 6.72 11.63 0.22
CA MET A 191 6.22 11.72 -1.16
C MET A 191 5.93 13.14 -1.62
N SER A 192 6.26 14.15 -0.82
CA SER A 192 6.10 15.56 -1.18
C SER A 192 7.37 16.35 -0.84
N ILE A 193 7.61 17.40 -1.63
CA ILE A 193 8.74 18.31 -1.46
C ILE A 193 8.37 19.42 -0.47
#